data_8eccdd72c82ded78293490f670aeb7ce
#
_entry.id   8eccdd72c82ded78293490f670aeb7ce
#
_cell.length_a   1.000
_cell.length_b   1.000
_cell.length_c   1.000
_cell.angle_alpha   90.00
_cell.angle_beta   90.00
_cell.angle_gamma   90.00
#
_symmetry.space_group_name_H-M   'P 1'
#
loop_
_entity.id
_entity.type
_entity.pdbx_description
1 polymer ?
#
loop_
_entity_poly.entity_id
_entity_poly.type
_entity_poly.pdbx_seq_one_letter_code
_entity_poly.pdbx_strand_id
1 'polypeptide(L)'
;MKISKHLHSCLLIQDKEHTILIDPGIYTYQEKALDIHKLKRLDYILITHEHPDHFHVPFIKALIKQFPSVTIISNRSVVNLLKNEGVKAIVMGTEKILLEESPHEQLWDKKPPANVMFHIDGLLTHPGDSHHFAKTNDILALPITAPWGSTADAVILALKRKPKVIIPIHDWMLKDVVRKGMYHRLQGFFKEKGIDFKGLETGESITI
;
A
#
# COMPACT_ATOMS: atom_id res chain seq x y z
N MET A 1 -15.05 7.53 0.99
CA MET A 1 -13.58 7.39 1.14
C MET A 1 -12.91 7.86 -0.13
N LYS A 2 -11.86 8.70 -0.03
CA LYS A 2 -11.01 9.12 -1.16
C LYS A 2 -9.67 8.40 -1.04
N ILE A 3 -9.20 7.75 -2.11
CA ILE A 3 -7.94 7.04 -2.15
C ILE A 3 -7.10 7.66 -3.26
N SER A 4 -5.87 8.11 -2.94
CA SER A 4 -4.90 8.62 -3.91
C SER A 4 -3.60 7.82 -3.86
N LYS A 5 -2.99 7.62 -5.02
CA LYS A 5 -1.73 6.89 -5.18
C LYS A 5 -0.55 7.86 -5.23
N HIS A 6 0.50 7.57 -4.47
CA HIS A 6 1.71 8.38 -4.38
C HIS A 6 2.98 7.57 -4.67
N LEU A 7 3.00 6.94 -5.84
CA LEU A 7 4.02 5.99 -6.31
C LEU A 7 4.02 4.63 -5.60
N HIS A 8 4.40 3.63 -6.35
CA HIS A 8 4.65 2.26 -5.90
C HIS A 8 3.49 1.73 -5.05
N SER A 9 3.75 1.47 -3.78
CA SER A 9 2.75 0.96 -2.83
C SER A 9 2.17 2.05 -1.90
N CYS A 10 2.61 3.31 -2.06
CA CYS A 10 2.16 4.39 -1.19
C CYS A 10 0.76 4.88 -1.55
N LEU A 11 -0.20 4.67 -0.65
CA LEU A 11 -1.58 5.15 -0.78
C LEU A 11 -1.92 6.13 0.35
N LEU A 12 -2.59 7.23 0.00
CA LEU A 12 -3.19 8.16 0.95
C LEU A 12 -4.71 7.98 0.91
N ILE A 13 -5.28 7.65 2.06
CA ILE A 13 -6.70 7.44 2.26
C ILE A 13 -7.26 8.57 3.11
N GLN A 14 -8.33 9.17 2.65
CA GLN A 14 -8.96 10.32 3.32
C GLN A 14 -10.48 10.12 3.37
N ASP A 15 -11.03 10.25 4.54
CA ASP A 15 -12.47 10.35 4.74
C ASP A 15 -12.80 11.44 5.79
N LYS A 16 -14.03 11.46 6.30
CA LYS A 16 -14.44 12.44 7.32
C LYS A 16 -13.78 12.18 8.68
N GLU A 17 -13.42 10.95 8.97
CA GLU A 17 -12.95 10.53 10.28
C GLU A 17 -11.42 10.45 10.33
N HIS A 18 -10.76 9.97 9.25
CA HIS A 18 -9.33 9.67 9.24
C HIS A 18 -8.62 10.12 7.97
N THR A 19 -7.34 10.43 8.15
CA THR A 19 -6.36 10.52 7.08
C THR A 19 -5.26 9.49 7.36
N ILE A 20 -5.08 8.53 6.47
CA ILE A 20 -4.20 7.38 6.63
C ILE A 20 -3.20 7.36 5.48
N LEU A 21 -1.92 7.23 5.77
CA LEU A 21 -0.87 7.03 4.77
C LEU A 21 -0.32 5.61 4.92
N ILE A 22 -0.35 4.84 3.83
CA ILE A 22 0.18 3.48 3.80
C ILE A 22 1.50 3.46 3.04
N ASP A 23 2.48 2.72 3.55
CA ASP A 23 3.78 2.43 2.95
C ASP A 23 4.51 3.68 2.42
N PRO A 24 4.86 4.65 3.30
CA PRO A 24 5.66 5.82 2.93
C PRO A 24 7.11 5.43 2.67
N GLY A 25 7.36 4.81 1.52
CA GLY A 25 8.64 4.28 1.11
C GLY A 25 9.56 5.32 0.45
N ILE A 26 10.78 4.86 0.12
CA ILE A 26 11.86 5.70 -0.41
C ILE A 26 11.51 6.36 -1.75
N TYR A 27 10.78 5.68 -2.63
CA TYR A 27 10.43 6.23 -3.95
C TYR A 27 9.51 7.44 -3.83
N THR A 28 8.46 7.35 -2.97
CA THR A 28 7.57 8.47 -2.67
C THR A 28 8.34 9.68 -2.12
N TYR A 29 9.34 9.42 -1.26
CA TYR A 29 10.17 10.46 -0.65
C TYR A 29 11.13 11.12 -1.64
N GLN A 30 11.89 10.34 -2.42
CA GLN A 30 12.89 10.83 -3.36
C GLN A 30 12.26 11.60 -4.52
N GLU A 31 11.17 11.07 -5.07
CA GLU A 31 10.43 11.70 -6.18
C GLU A 31 9.50 12.85 -5.71
N LYS A 32 9.45 13.12 -4.39
CA LYS A 32 8.55 14.11 -3.81
C LYS A 32 7.09 13.93 -4.27
N ALA A 33 6.69 12.67 -4.42
CA ALA A 33 5.40 12.30 -4.98
C ALA A 33 4.22 12.66 -4.07
N LEU A 34 4.48 12.92 -2.78
CA LEU A 34 3.52 13.44 -1.81
C LEU A 34 4.06 14.73 -1.19
N ASP A 35 3.38 15.84 -1.44
CA ASP A 35 3.64 17.10 -0.76
C ASP A 35 2.96 17.07 0.62
N ILE A 36 3.73 16.71 1.65
CA ILE A 36 3.20 16.61 3.02
C ILE A 36 2.68 17.94 3.55
N HIS A 37 3.22 19.08 3.09
CA HIS A 37 2.78 20.42 3.53
C HIS A 37 1.36 20.76 3.07
N LYS A 38 0.83 20.10 2.05
CA LYS A 38 -0.57 20.23 1.62
C LYS A 38 -1.53 19.37 2.42
N LEU A 39 -1.03 18.41 3.23
CA LEU A 39 -1.87 17.64 4.10
C LEU A 39 -2.31 18.48 5.30
N LYS A 40 -3.62 18.55 5.53
CA LYS A 40 -4.19 19.26 6.70
C LYS A 40 -4.18 18.39 7.96
N ARG A 41 -4.15 17.07 7.80
CA ARG A 41 -4.29 16.09 8.87
C ARG A 41 -3.59 14.80 8.44
N LEU A 42 -3.01 14.10 9.40
CA LEU A 42 -2.54 12.72 9.26
C LEU A 42 -2.72 12.03 10.62
N ASP A 43 -3.59 11.02 10.67
CA ASP A 43 -3.92 10.33 11.91
C ASP A 43 -3.13 9.03 12.04
N TYR A 44 -2.93 8.33 10.92
CA TYR A 44 -2.25 7.05 10.91
C TYR A 44 -1.21 6.95 9.80
N ILE A 45 -0.10 6.31 10.12
CA ILE A 45 0.87 5.75 9.16
C ILE A 45 0.85 4.24 9.32
N LEU A 46 0.54 3.53 8.25
CA LEU A 46 0.53 2.07 8.21
C LEU A 46 1.74 1.61 7.40
N ILE A 47 2.47 0.62 7.92
CA ILE A 47 3.66 0.09 7.24
C ILE A 47 3.53 -1.42 7.21
N THR A 48 3.54 -1.99 6.00
CA THR A 48 3.35 -3.42 5.81
C THR A 48 4.57 -4.23 6.18
N HIS A 49 5.76 -3.79 5.80
CA HIS A 49 7.03 -4.46 6.09
C HIS A 49 8.23 -3.50 5.96
N GLU A 50 9.44 -4.03 6.21
CA GLU A 50 10.66 -3.23 6.40
C GLU A 50 11.46 -2.91 5.13
N HIS A 51 11.03 -3.35 3.94
CA HIS A 51 11.75 -3.01 2.72
C HIS A 51 11.72 -1.50 2.44
N PRO A 52 12.81 -0.92 1.90
CA PRO A 52 12.93 0.54 1.75
C PRO A 52 11.87 1.19 0.88
N ASP A 53 11.30 0.47 -0.07
CA ASP A 53 10.23 0.92 -0.95
C ASP A 53 8.85 1.02 -0.27
N HIS A 54 8.71 0.44 0.94
CA HIS A 54 7.53 0.54 1.81
C HIS A 54 7.80 1.32 3.09
N PHE A 55 9.05 1.35 3.55
CA PHE A 55 9.47 1.89 4.83
C PHE A 55 10.72 2.75 4.69
N HIS A 56 10.59 4.08 4.84
CA HIS A 56 11.71 5.01 4.77
C HIS A 56 11.78 5.93 5.99
N VAL A 57 12.73 5.66 6.90
CA VAL A 57 12.86 6.36 8.19
C VAL A 57 12.93 7.88 8.07
N PRO A 58 13.74 8.49 7.15
CA PRO A 58 13.75 9.93 6.99
C PRO A 58 12.39 10.52 6.63
N PHE A 59 11.60 9.83 5.81
CA PHE A 59 10.25 10.27 5.44
C PHE A 59 9.30 10.20 6.63
N ILE A 60 9.35 9.11 7.40
CA ILE A 60 8.55 8.94 8.62
C ILE A 60 8.87 10.03 9.65
N LYS A 61 10.17 10.35 9.86
CA LYS A 61 10.57 11.44 10.74
C LYS A 61 10.04 12.81 10.27
N ALA A 62 10.05 13.07 8.97
CA ALA A 62 9.46 14.29 8.40
C ALA A 62 7.94 14.38 8.64
N LEU A 63 7.22 13.25 8.45
CA LEU A 63 5.79 13.15 8.72
C LEU A 63 5.47 13.38 10.20
N ILE A 64 6.21 12.75 11.13
CA ILE A 64 6.03 12.95 12.58
C ILE A 64 6.29 14.40 12.98
N LYS A 65 7.32 15.03 12.41
CA LYS A 65 7.63 16.44 12.68
C LYS A 65 6.46 17.34 12.32
N GLN A 66 5.75 17.05 11.24
CA GLN A 66 4.58 17.84 10.80
C GLN A 66 3.30 17.42 11.52
N PHE A 67 3.14 16.16 11.86
CA PHE A 67 1.97 15.57 12.52
C PHE A 67 2.36 14.84 13.82
N PRO A 68 2.69 15.57 14.89
CA PRO A 68 3.25 14.95 16.12
C PRO A 68 2.31 13.96 16.83
N SER A 69 1.01 14.03 16.57
CA SER A 69 -0.01 13.12 17.13
C SER A 69 -0.28 11.88 16.27
N VAL A 70 0.42 11.73 15.14
CA VAL A 70 0.21 10.59 14.23
C VAL A 70 0.53 9.26 14.93
N THR A 71 -0.33 8.28 14.74
CA THR A 71 -0.11 6.91 15.23
C THR A 71 0.47 6.04 14.13
N ILE A 72 1.57 5.35 14.41
CA ILE A 72 2.20 4.42 13.46
C ILE A 72 1.83 2.99 13.84
N ILE A 73 1.29 2.23 12.87
CA ILE A 73 0.90 0.83 13.04
C ILE A 73 1.68 -0.03 12.07
N SER A 74 2.30 -1.10 12.57
CA SER A 74 3.05 -2.04 11.74
C SER A 74 3.23 -3.40 12.41
N ASN A 75 3.97 -4.31 11.76
CA ASN A 75 4.42 -5.55 12.34
C ASN A 75 5.53 -5.35 13.40
N ARG A 76 5.84 -6.39 14.14
CA ARG A 76 6.83 -6.35 15.25
C ARG A 76 8.23 -5.98 14.79
N SER A 77 8.66 -6.41 13.59
CA SER A 77 10.00 -6.10 13.05
C SER A 77 10.15 -4.60 12.83
N VAL A 78 9.23 -3.99 12.09
CA VAL A 78 9.24 -2.53 11.82
C VAL A 78 9.13 -1.72 13.12
N VAL A 79 8.28 -2.14 14.07
CA VAL A 79 8.17 -1.47 15.39
C VAL A 79 9.50 -1.46 16.13
N ASN A 80 10.24 -2.57 16.09
CA ASN A 80 11.56 -2.65 16.72
C ASN A 80 12.59 -1.75 16.00
N LEU A 81 12.58 -1.70 14.66
CA LEU A 81 13.45 -0.81 13.88
C LEU A 81 13.15 0.67 14.22
N LEU A 82 11.88 1.06 14.24
CA LEU A 82 11.47 2.42 14.60
C LEU A 82 11.85 2.79 16.04
N LYS A 83 11.73 1.84 16.97
CA LYS A 83 12.16 2.04 18.37
C LYS A 83 13.66 2.38 18.46
N ASN A 84 14.52 1.72 17.67
CA ASN A 84 15.95 2.01 17.62
C ASN A 84 16.24 3.41 17.05
N GLU A 85 15.32 3.95 16.26
CA GLU A 85 15.34 5.30 15.71
C GLU A 85 14.69 6.37 16.62
N GLY A 86 14.25 5.97 17.81
CA GLY A 86 13.55 6.85 18.78
C GLY A 86 12.11 7.15 18.40
N VAL A 87 11.51 6.38 17.48
CA VAL A 87 10.14 6.56 16.99
C VAL A 87 9.20 5.53 17.64
N LYS A 88 8.10 6.03 18.17
CA LYS A 88 7.05 5.17 18.77
C LYS A 88 6.12 4.62 17.70
N ALA A 89 5.89 3.31 17.70
CA ALA A 89 4.93 2.61 16.86
C ALA A 89 4.28 1.45 17.63
N ILE A 90 3.15 0.96 17.14
CA ILE A 90 2.38 -0.11 17.76
C ILE A 90 2.10 -1.26 16.79
N VAL A 91 1.82 -2.44 17.32
CA VAL A 91 1.48 -3.66 16.55
C VAL A 91 -0.02 -3.99 16.57
N MET A 92 -0.82 -3.10 17.12
CA MET A 92 -2.26 -3.32 17.28
C MET A 92 -3.04 -2.34 16.41
N GLY A 93 -3.96 -2.88 15.61
CA GLY A 93 -4.90 -2.09 14.84
C GLY A 93 -5.96 -1.39 15.70
N THR A 94 -6.95 -0.85 15.03
CA THR A 94 -8.14 -0.22 15.64
C THR A 94 -9.40 -0.95 15.15
N GLU A 95 -10.58 -0.53 15.60
CA GLU A 95 -11.84 -1.07 15.06
C GLU A 95 -11.97 -0.91 13.55
N LYS A 96 -11.36 0.13 12.99
CA LYS A 96 -11.41 0.47 11.54
C LYS A 96 -10.18 0.05 10.75
N ILE A 97 -9.08 -0.22 11.42
CA ILE A 97 -7.81 -0.64 10.80
C ILE A 97 -7.47 -2.01 11.38
N LEU A 98 -7.81 -3.05 10.65
CA LEU A 98 -7.44 -4.41 11.05
C LEU A 98 -6.09 -4.76 10.43
N LEU A 99 -5.24 -5.38 11.23
CA LEU A 99 -3.92 -5.86 10.84
C LEU A 99 -3.94 -7.38 10.89
N GLU A 100 -3.56 -8.02 9.78
CA GLU A 100 -3.49 -9.47 9.65
C GLU A 100 -2.10 -9.88 9.12
N GLU A 101 -1.54 -10.97 9.63
CA GLU A 101 -0.32 -11.53 9.07
C GLU A 101 -0.58 -12.05 7.66
N SER A 102 0.28 -11.65 6.72
CA SER A 102 0.23 -12.10 5.34
C SER A 102 1.67 -12.33 4.88
N PRO A 103 2.09 -13.59 4.62
CA PRO A 103 3.48 -13.87 4.32
C PRO A 103 3.96 -13.07 3.12
N HIS A 104 5.11 -12.41 3.26
CA HIS A 104 5.80 -11.80 2.12
C HIS A 104 6.20 -12.86 1.11
N GLU A 105 6.09 -12.53 -0.18
CA GLU A 105 6.52 -13.42 -1.25
C GLU A 105 8.01 -13.76 -1.13
N GLN A 106 8.37 -14.98 -1.56
CA GLN A 106 9.74 -15.45 -1.51
C GLN A 106 10.58 -14.76 -2.58
N LEU A 107 11.68 -14.14 -2.16
CA LEU A 107 12.76 -13.70 -3.04
C LEU A 107 13.86 -14.76 -3.02
N TRP A 108 14.30 -15.17 -4.18
CA TRP A 108 15.35 -16.19 -4.46
C TRP A 108 15.93 -16.91 -3.21
N ASP A 109 16.98 -16.40 -2.58
CA ASP A 109 17.73 -17.09 -1.51
C ASP A 109 17.56 -16.50 -0.10
N LYS A 110 16.89 -15.36 0.03
CA LYS A 110 16.73 -14.67 1.33
C LYS A 110 15.43 -15.05 2.00
N LYS A 111 15.50 -15.23 3.33
CA LYS A 111 14.28 -15.29 4.13
C LYS A 111 13.52 -13.97 3.98
N PRO A 112 12.26 -13.99 3.55
CA PRO A 112 11.49 -12.77 3.41
C PRO A 112 11.23 -12.13 4.78
N PRO A 113 11.04 -10.79 4.82
CA PRO A 113 10.68 -10.09 6.05
C PRO A 113 9.29 -10.48 6.52
N ALA A 114 8.99 -10.18 7.78
CA ALA A 114 7.62 -10.23 8.26
C ALA A 114 6.78 -9.17 7.53
N ASN A 115 5.67 -9.57 6.94
CA ASN A 115 4.73 -8.69 6.25
C ASN A 115 3.34 -8.81 6.88
N VAL A 116 2.63 -7.70 6.94
CA VAL A 116 1.23 -7.64 7.37
C VAL A 116 0.40 -7.00 6.28
N MET A 117 -0.85 -7.41 6.19
CA MET A 117 -1.83 -6.70 5.40
C MET A 117 -2.76 -5.87 6.28
N PHE A 118 -3.28 -4.81 5.72
CA PHE A 118 -4.25 -3.94 6.35
C PHE A 118 -5.60 -4.04 5.69
N HIS A 119 -6.65 -4.15 6.51
CA HIS A 119 -8.03 -3.96 6.11
C HIS A 119 -8.52 -2.65 6.73
N ILE A 120 -9.02 -1.74 5.89
CA ILE A 120 -9.41 -0.39 6.31
C ILE A 120 -10.89 -0.19 6.05
N ASP A 121 -11.63 0.18 7.10
CA ASP A 121 -13.07 0.45 7.13
C ASP A 121 -13.93 -0.68 6.52
N GLY A 122 -13.44 -1.92 6.50
CA GLY A 122 -14.09 -3.03 5.81
C GLY A 122 -14.21 -2.85 4.28
N LEU A 123 -13.52 -1.86 3.70
CA LEU A 123 -13.61 -1.50 2.27
C LEU A 123 -12.34 -1.77 1.50
N LEU A 124 -11.17 -1.40 2.02
CA LEU A 124 -9.89 -1.54 1.35
C LEU A 124 -9.04 -2.63 1.99
N THR A 125 -8.41 -3.46 1.17
CA THR A 125 -7.32 -4.36 1.56
C THR A 125 -6.02 -3.91 0.90
N HIS A 126 -4.96 -3.73 1.71
CA HIS A 126 -3.60 -3.49 1.26
C HIS A 126 -2.69 -4.62 1.76
N PRO A 127 -2.27 -5.55 0.90
CA PRO A 127 -1.61 -6.78 1.32
C PRO A 127 -0.09 -6.63 1.57
N GLY A 128 0.50 -5.42 1.32
CA GLY A 128 1.95 -5.31 1.21
C GLY A 128 2.46 -6.16 0.05
N ASP A 129 3.57 -6.86 0.25
CA ASP A 129 4.21 -7.72 -0.75
C ASP A 129 3.78 -9.18 -0.61
N SER A 130 2.47 -9.39 -0.66
CA SER A 130 1.89 -10.73 -0.55
C SER A 130 0.80 -10.99 -1.57
N HIS A 131 0.83 -12.19 -2.14
CA HIS A 131 -0.27 -12.83 -2.85
C HIS A 131 -0.90 -13.98 -2.03
N HIS A 132 -0.41 -14.21 -0.79
CA HIS A 132 -0.81 -15.32 0.09
C HIS A 132 -1.84 -14.89 1.14
N PHE A 133 -3.03 -14.48 0.70
CA PHE A 133 -4.15 -14.17 1.59
C PHE A 133 -5.45 -14.80 1.10
N ALA A 134 -6.34 -15.11 2.04
CA ALA A 134 -7.58 -15.83 1.74
C ALA A 134 -8.74 -14.91 1.34
N LYS A 135 -8.79 -13.70 1.91
CA LYS A 135 -9.91 -12.78 1.76
C LYS A 135 -9.43 -11.40 1.36
N THR A 136 -10.27 -10.64 0.67
CA THR A 136 -10.09 -9.22 0.39
C THR A 136 -11.41 -8.49 0.63
N ASN A 137 -11.33 -7.20 0.90
CA ASN A 137 -12.49 -6.32 0.86
C ASN A 137 -12.85 -5.97 -0.60
N ASP A 138 -13.87 -5.15 -0.78
CA ASP A 138 -14.34 -4.73 -2.10
C ASP A 138 -13.27 -4.04 -2.94
N ILE A 139 -12.35 -3.32 -2.29
CA ILE A 139 -11.20 -2.66 -2.93
C ILE A 139 -9.93 -3.42 -2.57
N LEU A 140 -9.17 -3.82 -3.58
CA LEU A 140 -7.87 -4.46 -3.41
C LEU A 140 -6.77 -3.56 -3.98
N ALA A 141 -5.83 -3.14 -3.13
CA ALA A 141 -4.53 -2.64 -3.58
C ALA A 141 -3.72 -3.86 -4.03
N LEU A 142 -3.61 -4.09 -5.33
CA LEU A 142 -3.04 -5.31 -5.90
C LEU A 142 -1.57 -5.09 -6.29
N PRO A 143 -0.59 -5.76 -5.66
CA PRO A 143 0.78 -5.81 -6.15
C PRO A 143 0.80 -6.45 -7.54
N ILE A 144 1.18 -5.65 -8.58
CA ILE A 144 0.93 -6.05 -9.96
C ILE A 144 2.16 -6.57 -10.68
N THR A 145 3.35 -6.19 -10.18
CA THR A 145 4.62 -6.66 -10.71
C THR A 145 5.72 -6.49 -9.67
N ALA A 146 6.59 -7.48 -9.56
CA ALA A 146 7.70 -7.46 -8.61
C ALA A 146 8.76 -8.49 -9.03
N PRO A 147 9.97 -8.44 -8.48
CA PRO A 147 10.95 -9.52 -8.67
C PRO A 147 10.45 -10.90 -8.21
N TRP A 148 9.47 -10.92 -7.30
CA TRP A 148 8.90 -12.13 -6.70
C TRP A 148 7.55 -12.55 -7.31
N GLY A 149 6.94 -11.72 -8.19
CA GLY A 149 5.62 -12.04 -8.77
C GLY A 149 5.39 -11.37 -10.12
N SER A 150 4.70 -12.07 -11.00
CA SER A 150 4.34 -11.56 -12.32
C SER A 150 2.96 -10.91 -12.33
N THR A 151 2.71 -10.06 -13.35
CA THR A 151 1.36 -9.55 -13.63
C THR A 151 0.34 -10.69 -13.84
N ALA A 152 0.76 -11.84 -14.38
CA ALA A 152 -0.11 -12.98 -14.56
C ALA A 152 -0.56 -13.57 -13.21
N ASP A 153 0.35 -13.71 -12.25
CA ASP A 153 0.03 -14.18 -10.89
C ASP A 153 -0.94 -13.22 -10.19
N ALA A 154 -0.71 -11.92 -10.31
CA ALA A 154 -1.60 -10.89 -9.78
C ALA A 154 -3.03 -11.00 -10.39
N VAL A 155 -3.14 -11.22 -11.70
CA VAL A 155 -4.43 -11.41 -12.38
C VAL A 155 -5.13 -12.68 -11.87
N ILE A 156 -4.41 -13.81 -11.75
CA ILE A 156 -4.96 -15.06 -11.23
C ILE A 156 -5.50 -14.87 -9.79
N LEU A 157 -4.71 -14.18 -8.95
CA LEU A 157 -5.13 -13.84 -7.59
C LEU A 157 -6.42 -13.00 -7.59
N ALA A 158 -6.46 -11.93 -8.37
CA ALA A 158 -7.62 -11.05 -8.44
C ALA A 158 -8.89 -11.80 -8.90
N LEU A 159 -8.78 -12.66 -9.90
CA LEU A 159 -9.89 -13.49 -10.36
C LEU A 159 -10.39 -14.48 -9.27
N LYS A 160 -9.46 -14.98 -8.44
CA LYS A 160 -9.79 -15.85 -7.31
C LYS A 160 -10.43 -15.10 -6.15
N ARG A 161 -9.96 -13.88 -5.84
CA ARG A 161 -10.43 -13.06 -4.71
C ARG A 161 -11.68 -12.24 -5.04
N LYS A 162 -11.89 -11.91 -6.32
CA LYS A 162 -13.06 -11.21 -6.86
C LYS A 162 -13.34 -9.87 -6.15
N PRO A 163 -12.36 -8.96 -6.00
CA PRO A 163 -12.65 -7.61 -5.53
C PRO A 163 -13.60 -6.90 -6.51
N LYS A 164 -14.32 -5.88 -6.06
CA LYS A 164 -15.10 -5.02 -6.96
C LYS A 164 -14.20 -4.00 -7.68
N VAL A 165 -13.18 -3.51 -6.97
CA VAL A 165 -12.25 -2.50 -7.47
C VAL A 165 -10.81 -2.97 -7.23
N ILE A 166 -9.94 -2.78 -8.22
CA ILE A 166 -8.49 -2.99 -8.11
C ILE A 166 -7.79 -1.64 -8.25
N ILE A 167 -6.88 -1.32 -7.32
CA ILE A 167 -5.89 -0.26 -7.43
C ILE A 167 -4.53 -0.95 -7.57
N PRO A 168 -3.86 -0.85 -8.74
CA PRO A 168 -2.54 -1.47 -8.88
C PRO A 168 -1.50 -0.74 -8.04
N ILE A 169 -0.69 -1.53 -7.33
CA ILE A 169 0.48 -1.06 -6.58
C ILE A 169 1.72 -1.85 -7.01
N HIS A 170 2.88 -1.51 -6.45
CA HIS A 170 4.17 -2.19 -6.69
C HIS A 170 4.60 -2.16 -8.17
N ASP A 171 4.58 -0.98 -8.79
CA ASP A 171 4.74 -0.80 -10.24
C ASP A 171 5.71 0.31 -10.65
N TRP A 172 6.38 0.96 -9.69
CA TRP A 172 7.29 2.07 -9.96
C TRP A 172 8.46 1.69 -10.88
N MET A 173 8.92 0.44 -10.82
CA MET A 173 10.04 -0.04 -11.64
C MET A 173 9.73 -0.14 -13.14
N LEU A 174 8.46 -0.06 -13.52
CA LEU A 174 8.06 -0.05 -14.93
C LEU A 174 8.22 1.33 -15.55
N LYS A 175 8.80 1.38 -16.75
CA LYS A 175 8.75 2.61 -17.55
C LYS A 175 7.29 3.01 -17.81
N ASP A 176 6.99 4.29 -17.78
CA ASP A 176 5.63 4.82 -17.93
C ASP A 176 4.87 4.27 -19.14
N VAL A 177 5.54 4.19 -20.30
CA VAL A 177 4.92 3.66 -21.52
C VAL A 177 4.49 2.19 -21.34
N VAL A 178 5.29 1.39 -20.62
CA VAL A 178 4.99 -0.03 -20.35
C VAL A 178 3.86 -0.13 -19.36
N ARG A 179 3.93 0.63 -18.25
CA ARG A 179 2.93 0.66 -17.20
C ARG A 179 1.56 1.09 -17.74
N LYS A 180 1.49 2.18 -18.47
CA LYS A 180 0.24 2.68 -19.10
C LYS A 180 -0.35 1.68 -20.10
N GLY A 181 0.48 1.07 -20.94
CA GLY A 181 0.03 0.03 -21.85
C GLY A 181 -0.50 -1.22 -21.15
N MET A 182 0.13 -1.61 -20.04
CA MET A 182 -0.34 -2.71 -19.18
C MET A 182 -1.67 -2.34 -18.52
N TYR A 183 -1.80 -1.16 -17.93
CA TYR A 183 -3.03 -0.68 -17.31
C TYR A 183 -4.21 -0.67 -18.26
N HIS A 184 -4.00 -0.16 -19.48
CA HIS A 184 -5.05 -0.14 -20.50
C HIS A 184 -5.56 -1.55 -20.82
N ARG A 185 -4.65 -2.52 -21.00
CA ARG A 185 -5.02 -3.92 -21.26
C ARG A 185 -5.75 -4.56 -20.08
N LEU A 186 -5.26 -4.35 -18.86
CA LEU A 186 -5.89 -4.90 -17.65
C LEU A 186 -7.24 -4.29 -17.36
N GLN A 187 -7.43 -3.00 -17.63
CA GLN A 187 -8.73 -2.34 -17.49
C GLN A 187 -9.78 -2.99 -18.41
N GLY A 188 -9.45 -3.23 -19.68
CA GLY A 188 -10.33 -3.95 -20.61
C GLY A 188 -10.63 -5.36 -20.13
N PHE A 189 -9.59 -6.12 -19.77
CA PHE A 189 -9.72 -7.49 -19.29
C PHE A 189 -10.59 -7.62 -18.03
N PHE A 190 -10.33 -6.81 -17.00
CA PHE A 190 -11.09 -6.87 -15.74
C PHE A 190 -12.52 -6.38 -15.89
N LYS A 191 -12.78 -5.40 -16.76
CA LYS A 191 -14.14 -4.95 -17.09
C LYS A 191 -15.02 -6.09 -17.58
N GLU A 192 -14.50 -6.98 -18.43
CA GLU A 192 -15.22 -8.17 -18.89
C GLU A 192 -15.52 -9.18 -17.76
N LYS A 193 -14.80 -9.10 -16.65
CA LYS A 193 -14.97 -9.93 -15.45
C LYS A 193 -15.80 -9.25 -14.37
N GLY A 194 -16.34 -8.04 -14.64
CA GLY A 194 -17.13 -7.28 -13.67
C GLY A 194 -16.29 -6.65 -12.55
N ILE A 195 -14.98 -6.48 -12.76
CA ILE A 195 -14.05 -5.85 -11.81
C ILE A 195 -13.60 -4.52 -12.37
N ASP A 196 -13.67 -3.46 -11.56
CA ASP A 196 -13.25 -2.12 -11.96
C ASP A 196 -11.75 -1.91 -11.65
N PHE A 197 -10.91 -1.86 -12.69
CA PHE A 197 -9.48 -1.64 -12.56
C PHE A 197 -9.14 -0.15 -12.67
N LYS A 198 -8.65 0.45 -11.57
CA LYS A 198 -8.29 1.87 -11.46
C LYS A 198 -6.77 2.06 -11.52
N GLY A 199 -6.24 2.14 -12.72
CA GLY A 199 -4.82 2.42 -12.96
C GLY A 199 -4.47 3.87 -12.66
N LEU A 200 -4.33 4.21 -11.37
CA LEU A 200 -4.03 5.57 -10.92
C LEU A 200 -2.57 5.95 -11.21
N GLU A 201 -2.38 7.12 -11.78
CA GLU A 201 -1.08 7.79 -11.86
C GLU A 201 -0.76 8.48 -10.53
N THR A 202 0.49 8.92 -10.36
CA THR A 202 0.95 9.63 -9.15
C THR A 202 0.12 10.88 -8.89
N GLY A 203 -0.47 10.96 -7.69
CA GLY A 203 -1.34 12.06 -7.27
C GLY A 203 -2.81 11.93 -7.72
N GLU A 204 -3.12 11.00 -8.62
CA GLU A 204 -4.51 10.72 -8.98
C GLU A 204 -5.27 10.03 -7.85
N SER A 205 -6.59 10.19 -7.85
CA SER A 205 -7.46 9.67 -6.81
C SER A 205 -8.78 9.18 -7.35
N ILE A 206 -9.37 8.24 -6.61
CA ILE A 206 -10.77 7.82 -6.75
C ILE A 206 -11.53 8.17 -5.49
N THR A 207 -12.83 8.36 -5.63
CA THR A 207 -13.78 8.48 -4.51
C THR A 207 -14.78 7.33 -4.60
N ILE A 208 -14.95 6.64 -3.48
CA ILE A 208 -15.86 5.52 -3.30
C ILE A 208 -16.79 5.82 -2.14
#